data_a4f4c2b9ae0e126700f0aac1eba41af9
#
_entry.id   a4f4c2b9ae0e126700f0aac1eba41af9
#
_cell.length_a   1.000
_cell.length_b   1.000
_cell.length_c   1.000
_cell.angle_alpha   90.00
_cell.angle_beta   90.00
_cell.angle_gamma   90.00
#
_symmetry.space_group_name_H-M   'P 1'
#
loop_
_entity.id
_entity.type
_entity.pdbx_description
1 polymer ?
#
loop_
_entity_poly.entity_id
_entity_poly.type
_entity_poly.pdbx_seq_one_letter_code
_entity_poly.pdbx_strand_id
1 'polypeptide(L)'
;MASMTLTEMRYISTLDKTRHFGKAADLCHVSQPTLSVAIKKVEQQIGAPLFERGASEIRPTPLGEPVVAQIKRVLDETLRLEEIATQSRDPLKGPLRVGVIYTVAPYLLPSLIPVLHRLAPDMPLFLREDFTANLIPMLKDGELDVLVLALPVDVPGIVSQKVYEEPFRVVVPASHAWADRNKINPAELDGEQLLLLGSGNCFRDQVLEACPRLQRAEGLAGSLEGSSLETIRHMVASGAGVAVMPSSAADPLVGREPMVRVLPFANTAKSNGETTAGSSAARVVGLAWRTTFPRPKAIDAVRQAILSCQLPGVKTTSNS
;
A
#
# COMPACT_ATOMS: atom_id res chain seq x y z
N MET A 1 -23.91 -14.15 31.61
CA MET A 1 -23.72 -14.57 30.20
C MET A 1 -22.45 -15.39 30.13
N ALA A 2 -22.48 -16.63 29.62
CA ALA A 2 -21.28 -17.41 29.42
C ALA A 2 -20.44 -16.72 28.32
N SER A 3 -19.20 -16.38 28.62
CA SER A 3 -18.31 -15.67 27.69
C SER A 3 -17.76 -16.64 26.65
N MET A 4 -17.77 -16.26 25.38
CA MET A 4 -17.09 -16.99 24.30
C MET A 4 -15.60 -17.05 24.60
N THR A 5 -14.97 -18.21 24.48
CA THR A 5 -13.55 -18.43 24.76
C THR A 5 -12.70 -18.21 23.50
N LEU A 6 -11.41 -17.89 23.68
CA LEU A 6 -10.45 -17.79 22.58
C LEU A 6 -10.34 -19.08 21.76
N THR A 7 -10.48 -20.24 22.42
CA THR A 7 -10.48 -21.55 21.75
C THR A 7 -11.68 -21.71 20.81
N GLU A 8 -12.89 -21.33 21.27
CA GLU A 8 -14.08 -21.31 20.44
C GLU A 8 -13.96 -20.34 19.26
N MET A 9 -13.36 -19.16 19.48
CA MET A 9 -13.05 -18.20 18.42
C MET A 9 -12.08 -18.77 17.37
N ARG A 10 -11.03 -19.48 17.79
CA ARG A 10 -10.10 -20.18 16.89
C ARG A 10 -10.82 -21.23 16.04
N TYR A 11 -11.72 -22.00 16.62
CA TYR A 11 -12.50 -23.00 15.86
C TYR A 11 -13.37 -22.36 14.79
N ILE A 12 -14.06 -21.26 15.11
CA ILE A 12 -14.90 -20.51 14.19
C ILE A 12 -14.04 -19.92 13.05
N SER A 13 -12.93 -19.26 13.37
CA SER A 13 -12.02 -18.69 12.37
C SER A 13 -11.41 -19.75 11.45
N THR A 14 -11.04 -20.91 12.00
CA THR A 14 -10.48 -22.02 11.22
C THR A 14 -11.53 -22.67 10.32
N LEU A 15 -12.78 -22.80 10.80
CA LEU A 15 -13.88 -23.31 9.97
C LEU A 15 -14.18 -22.35 8.82
N ASP A 16 -14.19 -21.05 9.07
CA ASP A 16 -14.37 -20.05 8.01
C ASP A 16 -13.29 -20.13 6.92
N LYS A 17 -12.02 -20.34 7.32
CA LYS A 17 -10.89 -20.48 6.40
C LYS A 17 -10.95 -21.79 5.58
N THR A 18 -11.31 -22.91 6.22
CA THR A 18 -11.24 -24.24 5.59
C THR A 18 -12.51 -24.65 4.88
N ARG A 19 -13.65 -24.03 5.24
CA ARG A 19 -14.99 -24.34 4.73
C ARG A 19 -15.39 -25.82 4.90
N HIS A 20 -14.72 -26.54 5.81
CA HIS A 20 -14.90 -27.97 6.01
C HIS A 20 -14.62 -28.39 7.47
N PHE A 21 -15.61 -28.97 8.17
CA PHE A 21 -15.49 -29.33 9.59
C PHE A 21 -14.34 -30.30 9.90
N GLY A 22 -14.12 -31.32 9.07
CA GLY A 22 -13.02 -32.27 9.27
C GLY A 22 -11.66 -31.60 9.18
N LYS A 23 -11.40 -30.84 8.10
CA LYS A 23 -10.14 -30.10 7.92
C LYS A 23 -9.93 -29.07 9.03
N ALA A 24 -10.99 -28.40 9.48
CA ALA A 24 -10.89 -27.45 10.59
C ALA A 24 -10.51 -28.14 11.89
N ALA A 25 -11.11 -29.32 12.17
CA ALA A 25 -10.80 -30.09 13.36
C ALA A 25 -9.36 -30.60 13.37
N ASP A 26 -8.87 -31.12 12.24
CA ASP A 26 -7.47 -31.55 12.09
C ASP A 26 -6.50 -30.39 12.36
N LEU A 27 -6.74 -29.19 11.79
CA LEU A 27 -5.91 -28.00 12.03
C LEU A 27 -5.99 -27.48 13.46
N CYS A 28 -7.10 -27.71 14.15
CA CYS A 28 -7.26 -27.35 15.56
C CYS A 28 -6.82 -28.46 16.52
N HIS A 29 -6.31 -29.59 16.02
CA HIS A 29 -5.89 -30.77 16.80
C HIS A 29 -6.99 -31.31 17.73
N VAL A 30 -8.21 -31.35 17.23
CA VAL A 30 -9.39 -31.89 17.98
C VAL A 30 -10.22 -32.81 17.09
N SER A 31 -11.14 -33.56 17.71
CA SER A 31 -12.11 -34.38 16.93
C SER A 31 -13.15 -33.45 16.27
N GLN A 32 -13.65 -33.86 15.08
CA GLN A 32 -14.72 -33.15 14.41
C GLN A 32 -15.98 -32.94 15.26
N PRO A 33 -16.44 -33.92 16.05
CA PRO A 33 -17.55 -33.72 16.99
C PRO A 33 -17.27 -32.63 18.02
N THR A 34 -16.06 -32.61 18.59
CA THR A 34 -15.65 -31.57 19.56
C THR A 34 -15.73 -30.15 18.97
N LEU A 35 -15.19 -29.96 17.77
CA LEU A 35 -15.24 -28.65 17.08
C LEU A 35 -16.70 -28.29 16.76
N SER A 36 -17.49 -29.21 16.24
CA SER A 36 -18.91 -29.00 15.89
C SER A 36 -19.75 -28.61 17.10
N VAL A 37 -19.55 -29.27 18.24
CA VAL A 37 -20.28 -28.99 19.49
C VAL A 37 -19.89 -27.61 20.02
N ALA A 38 -18.61 -27.25 19.98
CA ALA A 38 -18.13 -25.94 20.44
C ALA A 38 -18.73 -24.81 19.61
N ILE A 39 -18.73 -24.94 18.27
CA ILE A 39 -19.33 -23.92 17.38
C ILE A 39 -20.84 -23.81 17.62
N LYS A 40 -21.55 -24.96 17.72
CA LYS A 40 -22.98 -24.98 18.00
C LYS A 40 -23.33 -24.31 19.33
N LYS A 41 -22.48 -24.47 20.37
CA LYS A 41 -22.64 -23.82 21.66
C LYS A 41 -22.55 -22.28 21.49
N VAL A 42 -21.61 -21.80 20.71
CA VAL A 42 -21.46 -20.35 20.43
C VAL A 42 -22.67 -19.84 19.64
N GLU A 43 -23.14 -20.57 18.62
CA GLU A 43 -24.36 -20.24 17.87
C GLU A 43 -25.57 -20.12 18.78
N GLN A 44 -25.72 -21.06 19.76
CA GLN A 44 -26.77 -20.97 20.76
C GLN A 44 -26.66 -19.78 21.71
N GLN A 45 -25.44 -19.39 22.08
CA GLN A 45 -25.19 -18.20 22.90
C GLN A 45 -25.51 -16.89 22.15
N ILE A 46 -25.25 -16.84 20.86
CA ILE A 46 -25.56 -15.69 19.98
C ILE A 46 -27.05 -15.67 19.62
N GLY A 47 -27.72 -16.84 19.66
CA GLY A 47 -29.12 -16.98 19.31
C GLY A 47 -29.38 -17.16 17.80
N ALA A 48 -28.33 -17.36 17.00
CA ALA A 48 -28.46 -17.54 15.57
C ALA A 48 -27.28 -18.37 15.00
N PRO A 49 -27.46 -19.09 13.86
CA PRO A 49 -26.38 -19.79 13.19
C PRO A 49 -25.37 -18.83 12.58
N LEU A 50 -24.08 -19.12 12.76
CA LEU A 50 -22.99 -18.40 12.13
C LEU A 50 -22.63 -18.96 10.75
N PHE A 51 -22.93 -20.24 10.52
CA PHE A 51 -22.62 -20.91 9.26
C PHE A 51 -23.84 -21.60 8.67
N GLU A 52 -23.99 -21.49 7.36
CA GLU A 52 -24.92 -22.33 6.58
C GLU A 52 -24.28 -23.68 6.33
N ARG A 53 -25.04 -24.75 6.60
CA ARG A 53 -24.60 -26.13 6.38
C ARG A 53 -25.21 -26.65 5.08
N GLY A 54 -24.66 -26.21 3.93
CA GLY A 54 -25.07 -26.69 2.62
C GLY A 54 -24.50 -28.07 2.29
N ALA A 55 -25.03 -28.71 1.24
CA ALA A 55 -24.61 -30.06 0.84
C ALA A 55 -23.18 -30.13 0.28
N SER A 56 -22.60 -29.02 -0.17
CA SER A 56 -21.27 -28.99 -0.83
C SER A 56 -20.23 -28.11 -0.17
N GLU A 57 -20.62 -27.05 0.52
CA GLU A 57 -19.67 -26.07 1.11
C GLU A 57 -20.29 -25.35 2.31
N ILE A 58 -19.48 -25.09 3.33
CA ILE A 58 -19.87 -24.32 4.50
C ILE A 58 -19.58 -22.86 4.24
N ARG A 59 -20.56 -21.99 4.44
CA ARG A 59 -20.42 -20.52 4.27
C ARG A 59 -20.94 -19.79 5.49
N PRO A 60 -20.38 -18.63 5.86
CA PRO A 60 -20.98 -17.78 6.88
C PRO A 60 -22.38 -17.33 6.45
N THR A 61 -23.28 -17.21 7.42
CA THR A 61 -24.57 -16.55 7.22
C THR A 61 -24.38 -15.04 7.11
N PRO A 62 -25.39 -14.27 6.65
CA PRO A 62 -25.33 -12.80 6.67
C PRO A 62 -25.03 -12.20 8.05
N LEU A 63 -25.47 -12.86 9.15
CA LEU A 63 -25.08 -12.52 10.52
C LEU A 63 -23.70 -13.05 10.87
N GLY A 64 -23.32 -14.21 10.35
CA GLY A 64 -22.02 -14.85 10.60
C GLY A 64 -20.84 -14.06 10.07
N GLU A 65 -20.97 -13.42 8.90
CA GLU A 65 -19.89 -12.64 8.29
C GLU A 65 -19.30 -11.56 9.22
N PRO A 66 -20.09 -10.60 9.76
CA PRO A 66 -19.56 -9.59 10.66
C PRO A 66 -19.05 -10.16 11.99
N VAL A 67 -19.68 -11.24 12.51
CA VAL A 67 -19.24 -11.91 13.73
C VAL A 67 -17.90 -12.60 13.53
N VAL A 68 -17.71 -13.34 12.43
CA VAL A 68 -16.45 -14.00 12.09
C VAL A 68 -15.35 -12.96 11.85
N ALA A 69 -15.66 -11.86 11.18
CA ALA A 69 -14.71 -10.76 11.00
C ALA A 69 -14.25 -10.18 12.35
N GLN A 70 -15.18 -9.95 13.28
CA GLN A 70 -14.84 -9.46 14.62
C GLN A 70 -14.04 -10.48 15.44
N ILE A 71 -14.37 -11.78 15.34
CA ILE A 71 -13.60 -12.86 15.97
C ILE A 71 -12.15 -12.86 15.50
N LYS A 72 -11.91 -12.69 14.21
CA LYS A 72 -10.54 -12.57 13.66
C LYS A 72 -9.78 -11.42 14.29
N ARG A 73 -10.41 -10.24 14.40
CA ARG A 73 -9.80 -9.07 15.07
C ARG A 73 -9.43 -9.35 16.52
N VAL A 74 -10.30 -10.01 17.28
CA VAL A 74 -10.01 -10.39 18.68
C VAL A 74 -8.83 -11.35 18.76
N LEU A 75 -8.75 -12.33 17.87
CA LEU A 75 -7.63 -13.27 17.81
C LEU A 75 -6.33 -12.57 17.44
N ASP A 76 -6.35 -11.61 16.52
CA ASP A 76 -5.19 -10.80 16.14
C ASP A 76 -4.72 -9.93 17.32
N GLU A 77 -5.65 -9.36 18.10
CA GLU A 77 -5.29 -8.62 19.32
C GLU A 77 -4.67 -9.52 20.40
N THR A 78 -5.08 -10.78 20.52
CA THR A 78 -4.42 -11.71 21.46
C THR A 78 -2.99 -12.04 21.04
N LEU A 79 -2.75 -12.21 19.74
CA LEU A 79 -1.37 -12.38 19.23
C LEU A 79 -0.52 -11.15 19.51
N ARG A 80 -1.11 -9.95 19.43
CA ARG A 80 -0.41 -8.71 19.79
C ARG A 80 -0.05 -8.63 21.26
N LEU A 81 -0.92 -9.07 22.14
CA LEU A 81 -0.59 -9.17 23.57
C LEU A 81 0.64 -10.07 23.82
N GLU A 82 0.70 -11.21 23.14
CA GLU A 82 1.86 -12.10 23.20
C GLU A 82 3.10 -11.45 22.60
N GLU A 83 2.96 -10.74 21.48
CA GLU A 83 4.03 -9.97 20.85
C GLU A 83 4.54 -8.86 21.80
N ILE A 84 3.67 -8.08 22.41
CA ILE A 84 4.04 -7.04 23.40
C ILE A 84 4.80 -7.66 24.58
N ALA A 85 4.31 -8.76 25.11
CA ALA A 85 4.97 -9.46 26.23
C ALA A 85 6.36 -10.00 25.85
N THR A 86 6.55 -10.42 24.59
CA THR A 86 7.82 -10.96 24.09
C THR A 86 8.76 -9.84 23.63
N GLN A 87 8.24 -8.76 23.05
CA GLN A 87 8.97 -7.61 22.48
C GLN A 87 9.58 -6.69 23.55
N SER A 88 9.17 -6.80 24.81
CA SER A 88 9.78 -6.02 25.91
C SER A 88 11.29 -6.27 26.05
N ARG A 89 11.86 -7.27 25.35
CA ARG A 89 13.29 -7.60 25.38
C ARG A 89 14.07 -7.14 24.13
N ASP A 90 13.45 -7.13 22.92
CA ASP A 90 14.13 -6.69 21.70
C ASP A 90 13.09 -6.13 20.67
N PRO A 91 13.06 -4.82 20.45
CA PRO A 91 12.08 -4.19 19.54
C PRO A 91 12.28 -4.52 18.06
N LEU A 92 13.40 -5.16 17.67
CA LEU A 92 13.68 -5.60 16.30
C LEU A 92 13.41 -7.10 16.10
N LYS A 93 12.77 -7.78 17.06
CA LYS A 93 12.33 -9.16 16.92
C LYS A 93 10.83 -9.26 16.65
N GLY A 94 10.46 -10.38 15.98
CA GLY A 94 9.08 -10.67 15.62
C GLY A 94 8.61 -9.97 14.36
N PRO A 95 7.44 -10.36 13.83
CA PRO A 95 6.96 -9.93 12.52
C PRO A 95 6.70 -8.42 12.47
N LEU A 96 6.92 -7.83 11.28
CA LEU A 96 6.50 -6.47 10.95
C LEU A 96 5.63 -6.51 9.69
N ARG A 97 4.40 -5.99 9.81
CA ARG A 97 3.42 -5.95 8.73
C ARG A 97 3.45 -4.59 8.07
N VAL A 98 3.92 -4.56 6.83
CA VAL A 98 4.17 -3.31 6.09
C VAL A 98 3.21 -3.21 4.91
N GLY A 99 2.40 -2.15 4.91
CA GLY A 99 1.60 -1.78 3.74
C GLY A 99 2.37 -0.83 2.84
N VAL A 100 2.34 -1.04 1.53
CA VAL A 100 3.00 -0.18 0.56
C VAL A 100 2.04 0.13 -0.58
N ILE A 101 1.97 1.37 -1.02
CA ILE A 101 1.11 1.73 -2.16
C ILE A 101 1.68 1.19 -3.47
N TYR A 102 0.79 0.78 -4.40
CA TYR A 102 1.16 0.19 -5.69
C TYR A 102 2.16 1.00 -6.52
N THR A 103 2.16 2.33 -6.40
CA THR A 103 3.08 3.20 -7.15
C THR A 103 4.47 3.35 -6.52
N VAL A 104 4.70 2.74 -5.36
CA VAL A 104 5.98 2.73 -4.64
C VAL A 104 6.55 1.32 -4.55
N ALA A 105 5.71 0.33 -4.25
CA ALA A 105 6.12 -1.03 -3.93
C ALA A 105 7.07 -1.66 -4.97
N PRO A 106 6.76 -1.70 -6.28
CA PRO A 106 7.62 -2.36 -7.27
C PRO A 106 9.02 -1.78 -7.40
N TYR A 107 9.18 -0.50 -7.05
CA TYR A 107 10.44 0.23 -7.21
C TYR A 107 11.26 0.32 -5.92
N LEU A 108 10.61 0.32 -4.77
CA LEU A 108 11.27 0.39 -3.46
C LEU A 108 11.61 -0.99 -2.90
N LEU A 109 10.67 -1.94 -2.94
CA LEU A 109 10.79 -3.23 -2.24
C LEU A 109 12.01 -4.05 -2.68
N PRO A 110 12.41 -4.11 -3.96
CA PRO A 110 13.59 -4.84 -4.37
C PRO A 110 14.88 -4.40 -3.67
N SER A 111 14.99 -3.11 -3.34
CA SER A 111 16.13 -2.56 -2.61
C SER A 111 15.93 -2.59 -1.10
N LEU A 112 14.71 -2.35 -0.62
CA LEU A 112 14.38 -2.27 0.80
C LEU A 112 14.52 -3.62 1.52
N ILE A 113 13.95 -4.68 0.94
CA ILE A 113 13.90 -6.01 1.59
C ILE A 113 15.29 -6.51 1.95
N PRO A 114 16.30 -6.54 1.04
CA PRO A 114 17.63 -7.00 1.40
C PRO A 114 18.33 -6.15 2.45
N VAL A 115 18.10 -4.82 2.44
CA VAL A 115 18.69 -3.90 3.43
C VAL A 115 18.08 -4.14 4.80
N LEU A 116 16.76 -4.21 4.87
CA LEU A 116 16.05 -4.38 6.14
C LEU A 116 16.30 -5.75 6.75
N HIS A 117 16.40 -6.80 5.93
CA HIS A 117 16.78 -8.14 6.41
C HIS A 117 18.18 -8.17 7.03
N ARG A 118 19.14 -7.39 6.53
CA ARG A 118 20.47 -7.26 7.15
C ARG A 118 20.45 -6.47 8.43
N LEU A 119 19.62 -5.42 8.50
CA LEU A 119 19.52 -4.56 9.71
C LEU A 119 18.76 -5.23 10.86
N ALA A 120 17.78 -6.04 10.53
CA ALA A 120 16.89 -6.70 11.51
C ALA A 120 16.54 -8.12 11.03
N PRO A 121 17.49 -9.08 11.10
CA PRO A 121 17.30 -10.44 10.60
C PRO A 121 16.19 -11.22 11.32
N ASP A 122 15.93 -10.90 12.58
CA ASP A 122 14.90 -11.53 13.41
C ASP A 122 13.53 -10.85 13.28
N MET A 123 13.37 -9.92 12.34
CA MET A 123 12.13 -9.18 12.06
C MET A 123 11.59 -9.56 10.66
N PRO A 124 10.89 -10.70 10.52
CA PRO A 124 10.32 -11.11 9.24
C PRO A 124 9.25 -10.10 8.77
N LEU A 125 9.28 -9.78 7.46
CA LEU A 125 8.37 -8.83 6.83
C LEU A 125 7.16 -9.54 6.23
N PHE A 126 5.98 -9.01 6.54
CA PHE A 126 4.74 -9.34 5.85
C PHE A 126 4.33 -8.12 5.04
N LEU A 127 4.40 -8.24 3.72
CA LEU A 127 4.17 -7.13 2.80
C LEU A 127 2.75 -7.20 2.22
N ARG A 128 2.09 -6.06 2.22
CA ARG A 128 0.80 -5.86 1.55
C ARG A 128 0.89 -4.68 0.61
N GLU A 129 0.53 -4.90 -0.66
CA GLU A 129 0.38 -3.83 -1.63
C GLU A 129 -1.10 -3.53 -1.83
N ASP A 130 -1.48 -2.25 -1.71
CA ASP A 130 -2.87 -1.84 -1.92
C ASP A 130 -2.96 -0.32 -2.14
N PHE A 131 -4.19 0.18 -2.40
CA PHE A 131 -4.49 1.60 -2.43
C PHE A 131 -4.44 2.22 -1.02
N THR A 132 -4.10 3.50 -0.93
CA THR A 132 -4.09 4.24 0.34
C THR A 132 -5.43 4.11 1.09
N ALA A 133 -6.55 4.15 0.35
CA ALA A 133 -7.89 4.04 0.92
C ALA A 133 -8.14 2.69 1.63
N ASN A 134 -7.49 1.61 1.18
CA ASN A 134 -7.59 0.29 1.81
C ASN A 134 -6.56 0.12 2.93
N LEU A 135 -5.33 0.64 2.74
CA LEU A 135 -4.24 0.48 3.72
C LEU A 135 -4.49 1.25 5.02
N ILE A 136 -5.10 2.44 4.96
CA ILE A 136 -5.38 3.27 6.16
C ILE A 136 -6.31 2.56 7.15
N PRO A 137 -7.46 1.98 6.75
CA PRO A 137 -8.28 1.18 7.65
C PRO A 137 -7.51 -0.01 8.26
N MET A 138 -6.76 -0.77 7.45
CA MET A 138 -5.94 -1.89 7.93
C MET A 138 -4.88 -1.46 8.95
N LEU A 139 -4.28 -0.26 8.76
CA LEU A 139 -3.38 0.32 9.75
C LEU A 139 -4.12 0.65 11.06
N LYS A 140 -5.29 1.27 11.00
CA LYS A 140 -6.10 1.61 12.19
C LYS A 140 -6.55 0.36 12.95
N ASP A 141 -7.01 -0.64 12.24
CA ASP A 141 -7.45 -1.92 12.79
C ASP A 141 -6.28 -2.80 13.26
N GLY A 142 -5.02 -2.36 12.94
CA GLY A 142 -3.77 -2.99 13.30
C GLY A 142 -3.48 -4.27 12.55
N GLU A 143 -4.11 -4.54 11.46
CA GLU A 143 -3.71 -5.57 10.51
C GLU A 143 -2.37 -5.24 9.86
N LEU A 144 -2.03 -3.94 9.80
CA LEU A 144 -0.72 -3.43 9.40
C LEU A 144 -0.08 -2.62 10.53
N ASP A 145 1.23 -2.59 10.56
CA ASP A 145 2.04 -1.93 11.58
C ASP A 145 2.56 -0.58 11.10
N VAL A 146 3.01 -0.52 9.85
CA VAL A 146 3.54 0.68 9.19
C VAL A 146 3.12 0.70 7.73
N LEU A 147 2.91 1.90 7.20
CA LEU A 147 2.65 2.13 5.77
C LEU A 147 3.80 2.92 5.15
N VAL A 148 4.09 2.60 3.89
CA VAL A 148 4.91 3.41 2.98
C VAL A 148 3.99 3.98 1.91
N LEU A 149 3.80 5.29 1.91
CA LEU A 149 2.80 5.94 1.06
C LEU A 149 3.17 7.39 0.73
N ALA A 150 2.38 8.00 -0.15
CA ALA A 150 2.52 9.41 -0.46
C ALA A 150 1.89 10.28 0.63
N LEU A 151 2.57 11.35 1.01
CA LEU A 151 2.12 12.35 1.97
C LEU A 151 1.51 13.58 1.25
N PRO A 152 0.63 14.35 1.91
CA PRO A 152 0.26 14.27 3.32
C PRO A 152 -0.79 13.19 3.63
N VAL A 153 -0.80 12.71 4.88
CA VAL A 153 -1.84 11.88 5.47
C VAL A 153 -2.27 12.55 6.76
N ASP A 154 -3.49 13.06 6.76
CA ASP A 154 -4.11 13.69 7.93
C ASP A 154 -5.26 12.80 8.43
N VAL A 155 -4.93 11.89 9.31
CA VAL A 155 -5.88 10.90 9.87
C VAL A 155 -5.69 10.82 11.38
N PRO A 156 -6.72 11.05 12.18
CA PRO A 156 -6.63 10.97 13.64
C PRO A 156 -6.07 9.61 14.11
N GLY A 157 -5.10 9.65 15.04
CA GLY A 157 -4.45 8.48 15.60
C GLY A 157 -3.33 7.90 14.74
N ILE A 158 -3.01 8.49 13.60
CA ILE A 158 -1.88 8.13 12.74
C ILE A 158 -0.83 9.24 12.78
N VAL A 159 0.42 8.86 12.96
CA VAL A 159 1.60 9.72 12.78
C VAL A 159 2.19 9.44 11.42
N SER A 160 2.61 10.48 10.71
CA SER A 160 3.35 10.34 9.46
C SER A 160 4.68 11.07 9.51
N GLN A 161 5.69 10.52 8.83
CA GLN A 161 7.03 11.08 8.75
C GLN A 161 7.53 11.02 7.30
N LYS A 162 7.97 12.16 6.77
CA LYS A 162 8.63 12.26 5.47
C LYS A 162 9.93 11.44 5.48
N VAL A 163 10.16 10.69 4.39
CA VAL A 163 11.39 9.93 4.19
C VAL A 163 12.16 10.45 2.97
N TYR A 164 11.48 10.63 1.83
CA TYR A 164 12.12 11.15 0.63
C TYR A 164 11.16 11.96 -0.24
N GLU A 165 11.74 12.74 -1.12
CA GLU A 165 11.03 13.47 -2.18
C GLU A 165 11.38 12.87 -3.53
N GLU A 166 10.36 12.61 -4.34
CA GLU A 166 10.49 11.94 -5.61
C GLU A 166 9.92 12.81 -6.73
N PRO A 167 10.80 13.31 -7.62
CA PRO A 167 10.37 14.14 -8.73
C PRO A 167 9.63 13.30 -9.77
N PHE A 168 8.74 13.97 -10.51
CA PHE A 168 8.05 13.37 -11.64
C PHE A 168 8.87 13.49 -12.92
N ARG A 169 8.60 12.57 -13.87
CA ARG A 169 9.15 12.54 -15.22
C ARG A 169 8.01 12.47 -16.23
N VAL A 170 8.24 13.04 -17.39
CA VAL A 170 7.39 12.79 -18.57
C VAL A 170 8.01 11.64 -19.34
N VAL A 171 7.21 10.63 -19.63
CA VAL A 171 7.62 9.47 -20.44
C VAL A 171 6.86 9.54 -21.76
N VAL A 172 7.58 9.53 -22.87
CA VAL A 172 7.03 9.66 -24.21
C VAL A 172 7.53 8.55 -25.13
N PRO A 173 6.80 8.18 -26.20
CA PRO A 173 7.31 7.28 -27.22
C PRO A 173 8.64 7.78 -27.82
N ALA A 174 9.53 6.91 -28.22
CA ALA A 174 10.79 7.30 -28.86
C ALA A 174 10.60 8.07 -30.17
N SER A 175 9.45 7.91 -30.83
CA SER A 175 9.06 8.64 -32.04
C SER A 175 8.34 9.97 -31.78
N HIS A 176 8.11 10.32 -30.51
CA HIS A 176 7.39 11.53 -30.16
C HIS A 176 8.18 12.80 -30.49
N ALA A 177 7.49 13.91 -30.83
CA ALA A 177 8.11 15.20 -31.13
C ALA A 177 8.99 15.78 -29.99
N TRP A 178 8.78 15.28 -28.77
CA TRP A 178 9.58 15.69 -27.60
C TRP A 178 10.77 14.77 -27.34
N ALA A 179 10.99 13.72 -28.13
CA ALA A 179 12.02 12.70 -27.85
C ALA A 179 13.45 13.26 -27.69
N ASP A 180 13.77 14.33 -28.43
CA ASP A 180 15.09 14.97 -28.41
C ASP A 180 15.17 16.21 -27.51
N ARG A 181 14.12 16.49 -26.74
CA ARG A 181 14.11 17.63 -25.81
C ARG A 181 14.77 17.28 -24.49
N ASN A 182 15.30 18.31 -23.82
CA ASN A 182 15.95 18.13 -22.52
C ASN A 182 14.97 18.23 -21.32
N LYS A 183 13.82 18.90 -21.52
CA LYS A 183 12.82 19.14 -20.47
C LYS A 183 11.48 19.54 -21.08
N ILE A 184 10.40 19.31 -20.32
CA ILE A 184 9.01 19.62 -20.71
C ILE A 184 8.40 20.56 -19.67
N ASN A 185 7.67 21.58 -20.15
CA ASN A 185 6.86 22.41 -19.25
C ASN A 185 5.55 21.65 -18.93
N PRO A 186 5.08 21.58 -17.66
CA PRO A 186 3.83 20.96 -17.30
C PRO A 186 2.62 21.43 -18.13
N ALA A 187 2.63 22.71 -18.56
CA ALA A 187 1.56 23.27 -19.38
C ALA A 187 1.50 22.70 -20.82
N GLU A 188 2.56 22.09 -21.29
CA GLU A 188 2.61 21.49 -22.64
C GLU A 188 1.92 20.12 -22.71
N LEU A 189 1.63 19.49 -21.55
CA LEU A 189 0.84 18.27 -21.50
C LEU A 189 -0.64 18.49 -21.89
N ASP A 190 -1.08 19.76 -21.87
CA ASP A 190 -2.40 20.15 -22.34
C ASP A 190 -2.46 20.01 -23.87
N GLY A 191 -3.27 19.09 -24.35
CA GLY A 191 -3.36 18.76 -25.78
C GLY A 191 -2.68 17.44 -26.18
N GLU A 192 -1.96 16.79 -25.27
CA GLU A 192 -1.40 15.46 -25.52
C GLU A 192 -2.36 14.35 -25.07
N GLN A 193 -2.27 13.19 -25.74
CA GLN A 193 -2.95 11.97 -25.28
C GLN A 193 -2.30 11.49 -23.99
N LEU A 194 -2.87 11.87 -22.85
CA LEU A 194 -2.31 11.51 -21.55
C LEU A 194 -2.79 10.13 -21.08
N LEU A 195 -1.86 9.30 -20.66
CA LEU A 195 -2.10 8.01 -20.03
C LEU A 195 -2.03 8.17 -18.51
N LEU A 196 -3.12 7.84 -17.82
CA LEU A 196 -3.26 8.01 -16.37
C LEU A 196 -3.53 6.67 -15.68
N LEU A 197 -3.20 6.60 -14.41
CA LEU A 197 -3.69 5.53 -13.56
C LEU A 197 -5.19 5.67 -13.34
N GLY A 198 -5.88 4.55 -13.19
CA GLY A 198 -7.31 4.52 -12.87
C GLY A 198 -7.64 5.28 -11.58
N SER A 199 -8.92 5.62 -11.42
CA SER A 199 -9.44 6.30 -10.24
C SER A 199 -9.12 5.53 -8.95
N GLY A 200 -8.90 6.27 -7.83
CA GLY A 200 -8.50 5.70 -6.55
C GLY A 200 -6.98 5.61 -6.32
N ASN A 201 -6.17 5.88 -7.35
CA ASN A 201 -4.73 6.06 -7.20
C ASN A 201 -4.41 7.50 -6.78
N CYS A 202 -3.85 7.69 -5.59
CA CYS A 202 -3.39 9.01 -5.13
C CYS A 202 -2.35 9.64 -6.08
N PHE A 203 -1.60 8.83 -6.82
CA PHE A 203 -0.63 9.33 -7.81
C PHE A 203 -1.32 10.01 -9.00
N ARG A 204 -2.51 9.52 -9.42
CA ARG A 204 -3.33 10.22 -10.42
C ARG A 204 -3.65 11.65 -9.97
N ASP A 205 -4.12 11.78 -8.73
CA ASP A 205 -4.51 13.09 -8.18
C ASP A 205 -3.29 14.02 -8.09
N GLN A 206 -2.13 13.50 -7.68
CA GLN A 206 -0.88 14.24 -7.63
C GLN A 206 -0.40 14.72 -9.01
N VAL A 207 -0.59 13.91 -10.06
CA VAL A 207 -0.28 14.32 -11.45
C VAL A 207 -1.20 15.46 -11.87
N LEU A 208 -2.49 15.34 -11.57
CA LEU A 208 -3.48 16.39 -11.90
C LEU A 208 -3.22 17.68 -11.12
N GLU A 209 -2.79 17.61 -9.86
CA GLU A 209 -2.39 18.77 -9.06
C GLU A 209 -1.12 19.45 -9.63
N ALA A 210 -0.15 18.63 -10.05
CA ALA A 210 1.09 19.13 -10.66
C ALA A 210 0.87 19.77 -12.04
N CYS A 211 -0.22 19.40 -12.70
CA CYS A 211 -0.59 19.84 -14.05
C CYS A 211 -2.04 20.38 -14.05
N PRO A 212 -2.31 21.57 -13.46
CA PRO A 212 -3.68 22.07 -13.21
C PRO A 212 -4.53 22.25 -14.48
N ARG A 213 -3.91 22.43 -15.64
CA ARG A 213 -4.65 22.54 -16.90
C ARG A 213 -5.33 21.24 -17.30
N LEU A 214 -4.77 20.10 -16.87
CA LEU A 214 -5.37 18.78 -17.11
C LEU A 214 -6.66 18.54 -16.32
N GLN A 215 -6.92 19.31 -15.25
CA GLN A 215 -8.14 19.19 -14.44
C GLN A 215 -9.38 19.74 -15.13
N ARG A 216 -9.23 20.54 -16.20
CA ARG A 216 -10.37 21.02 -16.96
C ARG A 216 -10.99 19.87 -17.73
N ALA A 217 -12.31 19.80 -17.73
CA ALA A 217 -13.07 18.67 -18.29
C ALA A 217 -12.69 18.31 -19.75
N GLU A 218 -12.19 19.27 -20.53
CA GLU A 218 -11.71 19.07 -21.88
C GLU A 218 -10.34 18.35 -21.94
N GLY A 219 -9.46 18.55 -20.94
CA GLY A 219 -8.13 17.93 -20.90
C GLY A 219 -8.13 16.44 -20.52
N LEU A 220 -9.21 15.96 -19.88
CA LEU A 220 -9.38 14.53 -19.56
C LEU A 220 -10.24 13.77 -20.58
N ALA A 221 -10.91 14.49 -21.49
CA ALA A 221 -11.70 13.88 -22.55
C ALA A 221 -10.75 13.18 -23.53
N GLY A 222 -10.64 11.85 -23.40
CA GLY A 222 -9.77 11.02 -24.23
C GLY A 222 -8.54 10.47 -23.51
N SER A 223 -8.32 10.76 -22.22
CA SER A 223 -7.26 10.07 -21.46
C SER A 223 -7.54 8.57 -21.40
N LEU A 224 -6.48 7.76 -21.63
CA LEU A 224 -6.55 6.32 -21.47
C LEU A 224 -6.10 5.94 -20.06
N GLU A 225 -6.75 4.95 -19.45
CA GLU A 225 -6.44 4.50 -18.11
C GLU A 225 -5.66 3.19 -18.12
N GLY A 226 -4.61 3.12 -17.31
CA GLY A 226 -3.85 1.90 -17.04
C GLY A 226 -4.02 1.44 -15.59
N SER A 227 -3.97 0.13 -15.36
CA SER A 227 -4.10 -0.46 -14.03
C SER A 227 -2.85 -0.30 -13.16
N SER A 228 -1.67 -0.11 -13.77
CA SER A 228 -0.38 0.05 -13.08
C SER A 228 0.57 0.93 -13.90
N LEU A 229 1.62 1.45 -13.25
CA LEU A 229 2.67 2.21 -13.93
C LEU A 229 3.40 1.35 -14.99
N GLU A 230 3.54 0.04 -14.76
CA GLU A 230 4.11 -0.87 -15.76
C GLU A 230 3.20 -1.01 -16.98
N THR A 231 1.88 -1.12 -16.80
CA THR A 231 0.93 -1.12 -17.92
C THR A 231 1.02 0.18 -18.72
N ILE A 232 1.03 1.33 -18.03
CA ILE A 232 1.17 2.65 -18.66
C ILE A 232 2.49 2.75 -19.44
N ARG A 233 3.60 2.26 -18.88
CA ARG A 233 4.90 2.22 -19.57
C ARG A 233 4.81 1.49 -20.92
N HIS A 234 4.17 0.32 -20.94
CA HIS A 234 3.99 -0.44 -22.18
C HIS A 234 3.04 0.26 -23.17
N MET A 235 2.02 0.95 -22.68
CA MET A 235 1.15 1.77 -23.52
C MET A 235 1.92 2.93 -24.15
N VAL A 236 2.78 3.61 -23.40
CA VAL A 236 3.68 4.65 -23.96
C VAL A 236 4.60 4.03 -25.01
N ALA A 237 5.25 2.92 -24.70
CA ALA A 237 6.16 2.25 -25.64
C ALA A 237 5.46 1.83 -26.95
N SER A 238 4.17 1.53 -26.92
CA SER A 238 3.36 1.23 -28.11
C SER A 238 2.89 2.48 -28.90
N GLY A 239 3.16 3.68 -28.40
CA GLY A 239 2.74 4.92 -29.04
C GLY A 239 1.32 5.37 -28.71
N ALA A 240 0.67 4.79 -27.68
CA ALA A 240 -0.70 5.10 -27.32
C ALA A 240 -0.85 6.51 -26.68
N GLY A 241 0.24 7.15 -26.27
CA GLY A 241 0.22 8.48 -25.68
C GLY A 241 1.46 8.75 -24.83
N VAL A 242 1.40 9.78 -23.99
CA VAL A 242 2.45 10.20 -23.06
C VAL A 242 2.00 9.97 -21.61
N ALA A 243 2.95 9.83 -20.69
CA ALA A 243 2.63 9.62 -19.29
C ALA A 243 3.49 10.47 -18.36
N VAL A 244 2.96 10.77 -17.17
CA VAL A 244 3.75 11.26 -16.04
C VAL A 244 4.00 10.08 -15.09
N MET A 245 5.26 9.87 -14.71
CA MET A 245 5.68 8.78 -13.83
C MET A 245 6.61 9.30 -12.74
N PRO A 246 6.67 8.65 -11.57
CA PRO A 246 7.66 8.99 -10.55
C PRO A 246 9.06 8.59 -11.03
N SER A 247 10.10 9.30 -10.56
CA SER A 247 11.49 9.09 -11.03
C SER A 247 11.99 7.67 -10.80
N SER A 248 11.60 7.04 -9.69
CA SER A 248 11.99 5.64 -9.39
C SER A 248 11.47 4.64 -10.42
N ALA A 249 10.32 4.94 -11.06
CA ALA A 249 9.74 4.13 -12.12
C ALA A 249 10.30 4.50 -13.51
N ALA A 250 10.54 5.78 -13.74
CA ALA A 250 10.91 6.29 -15.07
C ALA A 250 12.42 6.26 -15.34
N ASP A 251 13.25 6.74 -14.40
CA ASP A 251 14.69 6.89 -14.62
C ASP A 251 15.40 5.55 -14.96
N PRO A 252 15.01 4.37 -14.41
CA PRO A 252 15.58 3.09 -14.81
C PRO A 252 15.33 2.70 -16.28
N LEU A 253 14.38 3.34 -16.96
CA LEU A 253 14.10 3.07 -18.38
C LEU A 253 15.16 3.69 -19.29
N VAL A 254 15.88 4.70 -18.83
CA VAL A 254 16.91 5.39 -19.60
C VAL A 254 18.03 4.41 -19.99
N GLY A 255 18.24 4.25 -21.28
CA GLY A 255 19.22 3.34 -21.84
C GLY A 255 18.86 1.83 -21.78
N ARG A 256 17.72 1.49 -21.18
CA ARG A 256 17.22 0.09 -21.09
C ARG A 256 15.99 -0.16 -21.96
N GLU A 257 15.14 0.85 -22.10
CA GLU A 257 13.92 0.75 -22.90
C GLU A 257 14.04 1.65 -24.13
N PRO A 258 14.36 1.11 -25.31
CA PRO A 258 14.63 1.91 -26.50
C PRO A 258 13.37 2.57 -27.08
N MET A 259 12.18 2.03 -26.76
CA MET A 259 10.90 2.49 -27.28
C MET A 259 10.36 3.75 -26.60
N VAL A 260 10.99 4.20 -25.48
CA VAL A 260 10.55 5.38 -24.75
C VAL A 260 11.69 6.37 -24.53
N ARG A 261 11.32 7.62 -24.23
CA ARG A 261 12.22 8.67 -23.72
C ARG A 261 11.68 9.20 -22.41
N VAL A 262 12.59 9.49 -21.49
CA VAL A 262 12.28 10.01 -20.14
C VAL A 262 12.82 11.42 -20.04
N LEU A 263 11.94 12.35 -19.74
CA LEU A 263 12.25 13.79 -19.73
C LEU A 263 11.88 14.40 -18.37
N PRO A 264 12.74 15.20 -17.76
CA PRO A 264 12.40 15.96 -16.55
C PRO A 264 11.43 17.11 -16.89
N PHE A 265 10.67 17.53 -15.89
CA PHE A 265 9.94 18.79 -15.98
C PHE A 265 10.90 19.99 -15.92
N ALA A 266 10.54 21.03 -16.65
CA ALA A 266 11.21 22.33 -16.52
C ALA A 266 10.95 22.90 -15.13
N ASN A 267 11.99 23.44 -14.47
CA ASN A 267 11.80 24.21 -13.25
C ASN A 267 10.99 25.46 -13.58
N THR A 268 9.76 25.55 -13.12
CA THR A 268 8.98 26.79 -13.19
C THR A 268 9.53 27.74 -12.13
N ALA A 269 10.33 28.75 -12.57
CA ALA A 269 10.80 29.79 -11.70
C ALA A 269 9.60 30.59 -11.15
N LYS A 270 9.65 30.97 -9.87
CA LYS A 270 8.71 31.89 -9.24
C LYS A 270 8.71 33.21 -10.05
N SER A 271 7.62 33.54 -10.71
CA SER A 271 7.37 34.88 -11.22
C SER A 271 6.34 35.58 -10.35
N ASN A 272 6.74 36.71 -9.77
CA ASN A 272 5.89 37.72 -9.14
C ASN A 272 4.86 37.28 -8.11
N GLY A 273 5.30 37.11 -6.84
CA GLY A 273 4.47 37.39 -5.64
C GLY A 273 3.22 36.57 -5.36
N GLU A 274 2.67 35.87 -6.34
CA GLU A 274 1.57 34.93 -6.16
C GLU A 274 2.12 33.51 -6.06
N THR A 275 1.76 32.84 -4.99
CA THR A 275 2.07 31.42 -4.75
C THR A 275 1.21 30.56 -5.69
N THR A 276 1.44 30.70 -6.99
CA THR A 276 1.02 29.67 -7.94
C THR A 276 2.05 28.55 -7.83
N ALA A 277 1.59 27.39 -7.43
CA ALA A 277 2.33 26.17 -7.14
C ALA A 277 3.61 25.97 -7.98
N GLY A 278 4.67 26.63 -7.61
CA GLY A 278 6.05 26.41 -8.04
C GLY A 278 6.67 25.27 -7.25
N SER A 279 5.86 24.30 -6.91
CA SER A 279 6.30 22.98 -6.47
C SER A 279 6.88 22.31 -7.71
N SER A 280 8.16 22.01 -7.72
CA SER A 280 8.74 21.03 -8.64
C SER A 280 7.77 19.86 -8.68
N ALA A 281 7.32 19.43 -9.88
CA ALA A 281 6.40 18.32 -10.02
C ALA A 281 7.03 17.09 -9.35
N ALA A 282 6.62 16.82 -8.12
CA ALA A 282 7.22 15.83 -7.22
C ALA A 282 6.20 15.39 -6.19
N ARG A 283 6.39 14.21 -5.63
CA ARG A 283 5.67 13.73 -4.46
C ARG A 283 6.60 13.55 -3.27
N VAL A 284 6.03 13.61 -2.09
CA VAL A 284 6.69 13.23 -0.85
C VAL A 284 6.25 11.82 -0.48
N VAL A 285 7.19 10.93 -0.28
CA VAL A 285 6.92 9.58 0.25
C VAL A 285 7.40 9.52 1.70
N GLY A 286 6.58 8.91 2.54
CA GLY A 286 6.84 8.79 3.96
C GLY A 286 6.35 7.50 4.55
N LEU A 287 6.61 7.36 5.84
CA LEU A 287 6.08 6.32 6.70
C LEU A 287 4.87 6.85 7.45
N ALA A 288 3.88 5.97 7.69
CA ALA A 288 2.77 6.26 8.58
C ALA A 288 2.50 5.07 9.50
N TRP A 289 2.21 5.34 10.78
CA TRP A 289 1.94 4.32 11.78
C TRP A 289 0.98 4.84 12.86
N ARG A 290 0.39 3.95 13.66
CA ARG A 290 -0.47 4.35 14.77
C ARG A 290 0.34 5.03 15.86
N THR A 291 -0.19 6.07 16.50
CA THR A 291 0.41 6.72 17.68
C THR A 291 0.68 5.73 18.81
N THR A 292 -0.12 4.66 18.89
CA THR A 292 -0.02 3.60 19.91
C THR A 292 0.88 2.44 19.51
N PHE A 293 1.56 2.50 18.35
CA PHE A 293 2.41 1.39 17.91
C PHE A 293 3.60 1.20 18.85
N PRO A 294 3.78 0.00 19.45
CA PRO A 294 4.70 -0.18 20.59
C PRO A 294 6.18 -0.33 20.20
N ARG A 295 6.51 -0.34 18.89
CA ARG A 295 7.87 -0.64 18.38
C ARG A 295 8.48 0.52 17.58
N PRO A 296 8.76 1.69 18.18
CA PRO A 296 9.31 2.84 17.43
C PRO A 296 10.66 2.51 16.75
N LYS A 297 11.51 1.67 17.36
CA LYS A 297 12.78 1.24 16.76
C LYS A 297 12.58 0.42 15.47
N ALA A 298 11.48 -0.30 15.32
CA ALA A 298 11.16 -0.99 14.07
C ALA A 298 10.84 0.03 12.96
N ILE A 299 10.13 1.11 13.30
CA ILE A 299 9.87 2.22 12.35
C ILE A 299 11.18 2.89 11.95
N ASP A 300 12.07 3.16 12.92
CA ASP A 300 13.39 3.72 12.65
C ASP A 300 14.23 2.82 11.74
N ALA A 301 14.20 1.50 11.97
CA ALA A 301 14.89 0.53 11.12
C ALA A 301 14.36 0.55 9.66
N VAL A 302 13.03 0.59 9.47
CA VAL A 302 12.41 0.73 8.14
C VAL A 302 12.85 2.04 7.50
N ARG A 303 12.79 3.16 8.25
CA ARG A 303 13.22 4.47 7.76
C ARG A 303 14.69 4.47 7.34
N GLN A 304 15.59 3.96 8.17
CA GLN A 304 17.02 3.86 7.86
C GLN A 304 17.28 2.98 6.63
N ALA A 305 16.56 1.86 6.52
CA ALA A 305 16.65 0.98 5.37
C ALA A 305 16.24 1.70 4.07
N ILE A 306 15.12 2.45 4.08
CA ILE A 306 14.67 3.22 2.92
C ILE A 306 15.69 4.30 2.55
N LEU A 307 16.22 5.03 3.54
CA LEU A 307 17.25 6.06 3.29
C LEU A 307 18.56 5.49 2.73
N SER A 308 18.84 4.23 3.01
CA SER A 308 20.00 3.52 2.46
C SER A 308 19.75 2.98 1.04
N CYS A 309 18.49 2.96 0.57
CA CYS A 309 18.17 2.55 -0.80
C CYS A 309 18.57 3.65 -1.79
N GLN A 310 19.32 3.26 -2.81
CA GLN A 310 19.68 4.15 -3.92
C GLN A 310 18.55 4.15 -4.96
N LEU A 311 17.49 4.92 -4.71
CA LEU A 311 16.40 5.06 -5.66
C LEU A 311 16.76 6.12 -6.72
N PRO A 312 16.59 5.82 -8.02
CA PRO A 312 16.91 6.75 -9.10
C PRO A 312 16.14 8.07 -8.99
N GLY A 313 16.84 9.19 -9.09
CA GLY A 313 16.25 10.52 -9.10
C GLY A 313 15.66 11.02 -7.77
N VAL A 314 15.63 10.17 -6.74
CA VAL A 314 15.04 10.50 -5.42
C VAL A 314 15.97 11.35 -4.59
N LYS A 315 15.38 12.33 -3.86
CA LYS A 315 16.09 13.17 -2.87
C LYS A 315 15.70 12.69 -1.47
N THR A 316 16.65 12.11 -0.75
CA THR A 316 16.46 11.75 0.66
C THR A 316 16.44 12.99 1.53
N THR A 317 15.55 13.01 2.52
CA THR A 317 15.57 14.07 3.54
C THR A 317 16.66 13.76 4.56
N SER A 318 17.77 14.54 4.52
CA SER A 318 18.69 14.60 5.68
C SER A 318 17.90 15.06 6.91
N ASN A 319 18.18 14.44 8.07
CA ASN A 319 17.64 14.88 9.35
C ASN A 319 17.91 16.38 9.56
N SER A 320 16.85 17.17 9.63
CA SER A 320 16.85 18.45 10.32
C SER A 320 16.34 18.21 11.73
#